data_198fa2788f741c0c6b325efdb81c2a39
#
_entry.id   198fa2788f741c0c6b325efdb81c2a39
#
_cell.length_a   1.000
_cell.length_b   1.000
_cell.length_c   1.000
_cell.angle_alpha   90.00
_cell.angle_beta   90.00
_cell.angle_gamma   90.00
#
_symmetry.space_group_name_H-M   'P 1'
#
loop_
_entity.id
_entity.type
_entity.pdbx_description
1 polymer ?
#
loop_
_entity_poly.entity_id
_entity_poly.type
_entity_poly.pdbx_seq_one_letter_code
_entity_poly.pdbx_strand_id
1 'polypeptide(L)'
;QFLSFSDSRGEAAFFASYMTAAYSEFLRRRGIWHVVEKNKENMAAHPWEIQHFVDELTSYFDSCRTFAEPGDKGVENLTATSRKNAWIAVLNEMVNARRSTSLASLGILKFNYKGNAEEIMSGVAEAYQQKVEDVKALFDLLAMEIVYHGALEGDCDLTDDEREYIFYTPKPKRVKRCKDMDKDKKKSYLAGWSAAIRKNGSLLKNGRLKRVMSVLNLDEASANELLQMYWDEVLRGEESLSTAGNDEFYFSTERFT
;
A
#
# COMPACT_ATOMS: atom_id res chain seq x y z
N GLN A 1 -0.22 30.76 -19.78
CA GLN A 1 -0.50 30.18 -21.11
C GLN A 1 0.66 29.32 -21.51
N PHE A 2 0.43 28.02 -21.68
CA PHE A 2 1.40 27.12 -22.32
C PHE A 2 1.09 27.06 -23.80
N LEU A 3 2.04 27.43 -24.64
CA LEU A 3 2.02 27.18 -26.09
C LEU A 3 2.82 25.91 -26.35
N SER A 4 2.16 24.85 -26.77
CA SER A 4 2.81 23.63 -27.24
C SER A 4 2.52 23.48 -28.74
N PHE A 5 3.56 23.27 -29.53
CA PHE A 5 3.44 22.93 -30.94
C PHE A 5 3.66 21.42 -31.10
N SER A 6 2.73 20.75 -31.77
CA SER A 6 2.86 19.34 -32.13
C SER A 6 2.67 19.19 -33.63
N ASP A 7 3.57 18.47 -34.27
CA ASP A 7 3.58 18.23 -35.73
C ASP A 7 2.50 17.26 -36.18
N SER A 8 1.85 16.55 -35.28
CA SER A 8 0.79 15.59 -35.61
C SER A 8 -0.40 15.65 -34.66
N ARG A 9 -1.60 15.34 -35.19
CA ARG A 9 -2.82 15.21 -34.41
C ARG A 9 -2.69 14.12 -33.34
N GLY A 10 -1.96 13.03 -33.63
CA GLY A 10 -1.70 11.94 -32.69
C GLY A 10 -0.86 12.35 -31.50
N GLU A 11 0.20 13.12 -31.74
CA GLU A 11 1.05 13.65 -30.67
C GLU A 11 0.32 14.65 -29.80
N ALA A 12 -0.50 15.53 -30.42
CA ALA A 12 -1.32 16.49 -29.67
C ALA A 12 -2.35 15.78 -28.77
N ALA A 13 -3.00 14.71 -29.24
CA ALA A 13 -3.93 13.92 -28.46
C ALA A 13 -3.22 13.18 -27.30
N PHE A 14 -2.05 12.59 -27.56
CA PHE A 14 -1.22 11.94 -26.54
C PHE A 14 -0.77 12.96 -25.48
N PHE A 15 -0.29 14.12 -25.91
CA PHE A 15 0.14 15.20 -24.99
C PHE A 15 -1.01 15.70 -24.14
N ALA A 16 -2.21 15.89 -24.71
CA ALA A 16 -3.39 16.31 -23.96
C ALA A 16 -3.78 15.28 -22.89
N SER A 17 -3.79 13.99 -23.24
CA SER A 17 -4.09 12.91 -22.29
C SER A 17 -3.05 12.84 -21.17
N TYR A 18 -1.77 12.94 -21.51
CA TYR A 18 -0.67 12.98 -20.55
C TYR A 18 -0.78 14.17 -19.58
N MET A 19 -1.06 15.36 -20.12
CA MET A 19 -1.22 16.57 -19.30
C MET A 19 -2.42 16.48 -18.36
N THR A 20 -3.54 15.90 -18.81
CA THR A 20 -4.72 15.69 -17.98
C THR A 20 -4.42 14.72 -16.84
N ALA A 21 -3.75 13.60 -17.12
CA ALA A 21 -3.37 12.64 -16.10
C ALA A 21 -2.39 13.24 -15.06
N ALA A 22 -1.36 13.95 -15.54
CA ALA A 22 -0.37 14.60 -14.67
C ALA A 22 -1.01 15.71 -13.81
N TYR A 23 -1.96 16.46 -14.38
CA TYR A 23 -2.70 17.48 -13.64
C TYR A 23 -3.61 16.88 -12.58
N SER A 24 -4.31 15.79 -12.89
CA SER A 24 -5.15 15.07 -11.92
C SER A 24 -4.31 14.51 -10.78
N GLU A 25 -3.13 13.96 -11.06
CA GLU A 25 -2.20 13.49 -10.02
C GLU A 25 -1.73 14.64 -9.13
N PHE A 26 -1.37 15.78 -9.73
CA PHE A 26 -0.99 16.97 -8.99
C PHE A 26 -2.11 17.44 -8.06
N LEU A 27 -3.36 17.49 -8.53
CA LEU A 27 -4.52 17.89 -7.72
C LEU A 27 -4.76 16.94 -6.55
N ARG A 28 -4.64 15.62 -6.77
CA ARG A 28 -4.75 14.60 -5.71
C ARG A 28 -3.69 14.82 -4.63
N ARG A 29 -2.43 14.99 -5.02
CA ARG A 29 -1.33 15.22 -4.07
C ARG A 29 -1.46 16.55 -3.32
N ARG A 30 -1.88 17.59 -4.01
CA ARG A 30 -2.19 18.89 -3.37
C ARG A 30 -3.29 18.74 -2.32
N GLY A 31 -4.32 17.92 -2.60
CA GLY A 31 -5.37 17.63 -1.64
C GLY A 31 -4.84 16.93 -0.39
N ILE A 32 -4.04 15.88 -0.57
CA ILE A 32 -3.39 15.18 0.57
C ILE A 32 -2.55 16.18 1.39
N TRP A 33 -1.71 16.95 0.74
CA TRP A 33 -0.91 17.98 1.41
C TRP A 33 -1.78 18.95 2.22
N HIS A 34 -2.87 19.43 1.64
CA HIS A 34 -3.77 20.37 2.33
C HIS A 34 -4.40 19.75 3.58
N VAL A 35 -4.90 18.51 3.50
CA VAL A 35 -5.49 17.80 4.64
C VAL A 35 -4.45 17.59 5.73
N VAL A 36 -3.25 17.16 5.39
CA VAL A 36 -2.15 16.97 6.35
C VAL A 36 -1.77 18.28 7.02
N GLU A 37 -1.54 19.34 6.25
CA GLU A 37 -1.11 20.63 6.81
C GLU A 37 -2.16 21.23 7.74
N LYS A 38 -3.44 21.10 7.39
CA LYS A 38 -4.56 21.56 8.22
C LYS A 38 -4.68 20.80 9.53
N ASN A 39 -4.38 19.49 9.52
CA ASN A 39 -4.67 18.58 10.62
C ASN A 39 -3.41 18.01 11.29
N LYS A 40 -2.22 18.49 10.96
CA LYS A 40 -0.92 17.92 11.38
C LYS A 40 -0.78 17.69 12.88
N GLU A 41 -1.25 18.62 13.70
CA GLU A 41 -1.15 18.51 15.16
C GLU A 41 -2.06 17.40 15.70
N ASN A 42 -3.27 17.29 15.14
CA ASN A 42 -4.22 16.25 15.51
C ASN A 42 -3.74 14.87 15.05
N MET A 43 -3.27 14.75 13.82
CA MET A 43 -2.73 13.51 13.27
C MET A 43 -1.46 13.05 14.01
N ALA A 44 -0.63 13.98 14.48
CA ALA A 44 0.55 13.66 15.27
C ALA A 44 0.21 13.16 16.68
N ALA A 45 -0.85 13.70 17.28
CA ALA A 45 -1.33 13.28 18.58
C ALA A 45 -2.11 11.95 18.54
N HIS A 46 -2.89 11.77 17.49
CA HIS A 46 -3.76 10.61 17.28
C HIS A 46 -3.68 10.18 15.80
N PRO A 47 -2.99 9.07 15.48
CA PRO A 47 -2.95 8.54 14.13
C PRO A 47 -4.36 8.34 13.56
N TRP A 48 -4.59 8.81 12.36
CA TRP A 48 -5.88 8.71 11.71
C TRP A 48 -6.03 7.38 10.97
N GLU A 49 -7.20 6.79 11.05
CA GLU A 49 -7.55 5.69 10.16
C GLU A 49 -7.63 6.18 8.71
N ILE A 50 -7.26 5.32 7.77
CA ILE A 50 -7.28 5.66 6.34
C ILE A 50 -8.66 6.15 5.89
N GLN A 51 -9.73 5.52 6.41
CA GLN A 51 -11.10 5.93 6.13
C GLN A 51 -11.37 7.39 6.54
N HIS A 52 -10.96 7.77 7.74
CA HIS A 52 -11.13 9.15 8.23
C HIS A 52 -10.37 10.15 7.35
N PHE A 53 -9.15 9.78 6.95
CA PHE A 53 -8.36 10.62 6.05
C PHE A 53 -9.02 10.77 4.68
N VAL A 54 -9.60 9.70 4.13
CA VAL A 54 -10.35 9.71 2.86
C VAL A 54 -11.59 10.61 2.96
N ASP A 55 -12.31 10.59 4.09
CA ASP A 55 -13.50 11.41 4.30
C ASP A 55 -13.15 12.91 4.34
N GLU A 56 -12.07 13.29 5.03
CA GLU A 56 -11.58 14.67 5.04
C GLU A 56 -11.09 15.12 3.65
N LEU A 57 -10.41 14.24 2.93
CA LEU A 57 -9.94 14.52 1.58
C LEU A 57 -11.12 14.65 0.59
N THR A 58 -12.16 13.84 0.74
CA THR A 58 -13.40 13.95 -0.02
C THR A 58 -14.05 15.30 0.21
N SER A 59 -14.19 15.71 1.47
CA SER A 59 -14.77 17.01 1.86
C SER A 59 -13.98 18.18 1.27
N TYR A 60 -12.65 18.07 1.23
CA TYR A 60 -11.80 19.07 0.58
C TYR A 60 -12.04 19.13 -0.93
N PHE A 61 -12.07 17.99 -1.63
CA PHE A 61 -12.31 17.95 -3.07
C PHE A 61 -13.70 18.47 -3.44
N ASP A 62 -14.72 18.17 -2.64
CA ASP A 62 -16.08 18.69 -2.82
C ASP A 62 -16.12 20.20 -2.66
N SER A 63 -15.53 20.72 -1.59
CA SER A 63 -15.53 22.16 -1.30
C SER A 63 -14.87 22.97 -2.40
N CYS A 64 -13.80 22.44 -2.98
CA CYS A 64 -13.06 23.04 -4.08
C CYS A 64 -13.60 22.70 -5.47
N ARG A 65 -14.60 21.80 -5.57
CA ARG A 65 -15.09 21.23 -6.83
C ARG A 65 -13.96 20.72 -7.74
N THR A 66 -12.96 20.11 -7.13
CA THR A 66 -11.67 19.79 -7.77
C THR A 66 -11.82 18.87 -8.99
N PHE A 67 -12.76 17.91 -8.93
CA PHE A 67 -13.00 16.91 -9.97
C PHE A 67 -14.40 17.03 -10.58
N ALA A 68 -15.04 18.20 -10.46
CA ALA A 68 -16.34 18.46 -11.08
C ALA A 68 -16.22 18.51 -12.61
N GLU A 69 -17.06 17.77 -13.30
CA GLU A 69 -17.15 17.86 -14.77
C GLU A 69 -18.03 19.06 -15.19
N PRO A 70 -17.77 19.66 -16.37
CA PRO A 70 -18.64 20.68 -16.92
C PRO A 70 -20.04 20.11 -17.15
N GLY A 71 -21.02 20.54 -16.38
CA GLY A 71 -22.39 20.06 -16.49
C GLY A 71 -22.90 19.22 -15.30
N ASP A 72 -22.03 18.82 -14.39
CA ASP A 72 -22.41 18.16 -13.14
C ASP A 72 -23.28 19.10 -12.29
N LYS A 73 -24.60 18.86 -12.33
CA LYS A 73 -25.59 19.61 -11.56
C LYS A 73 -26.03 18.91 -10.28
N GLY A 74 -25.63 17.66 -10.10
CA GLY A 74 -26.01 16.85 -8.93
C GLY A 74 -24.92 16.85 -7.86
N VAL A 75 -25.25 17.18 -6.62
CA VAL A 75 -24.31 17.12 -5.48
C VAL A 75 -23.86 15.69 -5.23
N GLU A 76 -24.75 14.71 -5.36
CA GLU A 76 -24.44 13.29 -5.11
C GLU A 76 -23.37 12.73 -6.06
N ASN A 77 -23.44 13.06 -7.35
CA ASN A 77 -22.44 12.62 -8.33
C ASN A 77 -21.07 13.25 -8.07
N LEU A 78 -21.04 14.50 -7.63
CA LEU A 78 -19.79 15.18 -7.30
C LEU A 78 -19.12 14.51 -6.10
N THR A 79 -19.86 14.24 -5.04
CA THR A 79 -19.32 13.59 -3.83
C THR A 79 -18.81 12.18 -4.13
N ALA A 80 -19.51 11.40 -4.94
CA ALA A 80 -19.04 10.07 -5.38
C ALA A 80 -17.74 10.16 -6.16
N THR A 81 -17.62 11.14 -7.09
CA THR A 81 -16.40 11.38 -7.86
C THR A 81 -15.25 11.86 -6.97
N SER A 82 -15.51 12.76 -6.03
CA SER A 82 -14.53 13.24 -5.06
C SER A 82 -14.03 12.12 -4.16
N ARG A 83 -14.94 11.28 -3.64
CA ARG A 83 -14.60 10.11 -2.81
C ARG A 83 -13.72 9.11 -3.56
N LYS A 84 -14.08 8.80 -4.80
CA LYS A 84 -13.27 7.93 -5.66
C LYS A 84 -11.87 8.50 -5.88
N ASN A 85 -11.75 9.78 -6.18
CA ASN A 85 -10.44 10.44 -6.34
C ASN A 85 -9.65 10.51 -5.04
N ALA A 86 -10.31 10.64 -3.89
CA ALA A 86 -9.67 10.56 -2.57
C ALA A 86 -9.07 9.16 -2.33
N TRP A 87 -9.82 8.10 -2.62
CA TRP A 87 -9.30 6.73 -2.55
C TRP A 87 -8.12 6.50 -3.50
N ILE A 88 -8.24 6.90 -4.77
CA ILE A 88 -7.14 6.79 -5.74
C ILE A 88 -5.89 7.51 -5.23
N ALA A 89 -6.05 8.71 -4.66
CA ALA A 89 -4.95 9.48 -4.12
C ALA A 89 -4.23 8.75 -2.97
N VAL A 90 -4.99 8.26 -1.99
CA VAL A 90 -4.45 7.57 -0.81
C VAL A 90 -3.80 6.24 -1.19
N LEU A 91 -4.48 5.39 -1.98
CA LEU A 91 -3.94 4.10 -2.42
C LEU A 91 -2.66 4.28 -3.24
N ASN A 92 -2.65 5.26 -4.15
CA ASN A 92 -1.46 5.56 -4.95
C ASN A 92 -0.29 6.03 -4.07
N GLU A 93 -0.54 6.86 -3.07
CA GLU A 93 0.49 7.32 -2.14
C GLU A 93 1.03 6.17 -1.27
N MET A 94 0.15 5.29 -0.76
CA MET A 94 0.56 4.11 0.02
C MET A 94 1.44 3.15 -0.79
N VAL A 95 1.01 2.77 -1.99
CA VAL A 95 1.74 1.84 -2.86
C VAL A 95 3.07 2.44 -3.31
N ASN A 96 3.10 3.73 -3.55
CA ASN A 96 4.28 4.45 -4.04
C ASN A 96 5.10 5.14 -2.93
N ALA A 97 4.85 4.84 -1.66
CA ALA A 97 5.49 5.51 -0.52
C ALA A 97 7.04 5.46 -0.55
N ARG A 98 7.64 4.48 -1.23
CA ARG A 98 9.11 4.39 -1.42
C ARG A 98 9.67 5.25 -2.55
N ARG A 99 8.83 5.86 -3.38
CA ARG A 99 9.32 6.73 -4.45
C ARG A 99 9.83 8.04 -3.87
N SER A 100 10.95 8.52 -4.37
CA SER A 100 11.59 9.77 -3.92
C SER A 100 10.67 11.00 -4.00
N THR A 101 9.63 10.93 -4.80
CA THR A 101 8.63 11.99 -4.96
C THR A 101 7.38 11.80 -4.13
N SER A 102 7.24 10.71 -3.38
CA SER A 102 6.07 10.49 -2.52
C SER A 102 6.10 11.40 -1.29
N LEU A 103 4.93 11.73 -0.76
CA LEU A 103 4.82 12.51 0.47
C LEU A 103 5.38 11.74 1.67
N ALA A 104 5.30 10.42 1.63
CA ALA A 104 5.88 9.56 2.65
C ALA A 104 7.42 9.61 2.63
N SER A 105 8.07 9.56 1.47
CA SER A 105 9.53 9.67 1.38
C SER A 105 10.05 11.08 1.68
N LEU A 106 9.21 12.09 1.53
CA LEU A 106 9.51 13.46 1.95
C LEU A 106 9.30 13.70 3.46
N GLY A 107 8.88 12.66 4.21
CA GLY A 107 8.64 12.74 5.65
C GLY A 107 7.36 13.51 6.04
N ILE A 108 6.45 13.72 5.09
CA ILE A 108 5.19 14.45 5.30
C ILE A 108 4.11 13.53 5.85
N LEU A 109 4.11 12.27 5.39
CA LEU A 109 3.21 11.20 5.82
C LEU A 109 3.99 10.01 6.30
N LYS A 110 3.38 9.23 7.19
CA LYS A 110 3.84 7.89 7.54
C LYS A 110 2.62 6.98 7.64
N PHE A 111 2.67 5.85 6.96
CA PHE A 111 1.66 4.80 7.10
C PHE A 111 2.17 3.76 8.10
N ASN A 112 1.33 3.41 9.07
CA ASN A 112 1.64 2.38 10.06
C ASN A 112 0.65 1.24 9.92
N TYR A 113 1.11 0.02 10.19
CA TYR A 113 0.25 -1.15 10.28
C TYR A 113 -0.43 -1.19 11.65
N LYS A 114 -1.75 -1.32 11.65
CA LYS A 114 -2.60 -1.41 12.84
C LYS A 114 -2.82 -2.89 13.18
N GLY A 115 -1.80 -3.58 13.65
CA GLY A 115 -1.87 -4.99 14.02
C GLY A 115 -1.75 -5.20 15.52
N ASN A 116 -2.61 -6.05 16.10
CA ASN A 116 -2.52 -6.50 17.48
C ASN A 116 -1.50 -7.64 17.58
N ALA A 117 -0.23 -7.30 17.61
CA ALA A 117 0.84 -8.29 17.69
C ALA A 117 1.78 -8.02 18.88
N GLU A 118 1.35 -7.24 19.89
CA GLU A 118 2.23 -6.85 21.01
C GLU A 118 2.76 -8.03 21.79
N GLU A 119 1.93 -9.03 22.09
CA GLU A 119 2.36 -10.25 22.77
C GLU A 119 3.32 -11.05 21.90
N ILE A 120 3.01 -11.19 20.60
CA ILE A 120 3.87 -11.89 19.65
C ILE A 120 5.21 -11.17 19.51
N MET A 121 5.21 -9.84 19.39
CA MET A 121 6.42 -9.04 19.31
C MET A 121 7.28 -9.17 20.57
N SER A 122 6.66 -9.17 21.74
CA SER A 122 7.34 -9.38 23.02
C SER A 122 7.95 -10.77 23.12
N GLY A 123 7.20 -11.81 22.74
CA GLY A 123 7.70 -13.19 22.70
C GLY A 123 8.86 -13.38 21.72
N VAL A 124 8.79 -12.76 20.53
CA VAL A 124 9.89 -12.78 19.54
C VAL A 124 11.10 -12.04 20.09
N ALA A 125 10.91 -10.88 20.71
CA ALA A 125 12.00 -10.10 21.28
C ALA A 125 12.71 -10.88 22.38
N GLU A 126 11.99 -11.56 23.25
CA GLU A 126 12.54 -12.42 24.28
C GLU A 126 13.28 -13.63 23.71
N ALA A 127 12.63 -14.38 22.79
CA ALA A 127 13.17 -15.58 22.19
C ALA A 127 14.51 -15.34 21.44
N TYR A 128 14.62 -14.21 20.78
CA TYR A 128 15.82 -13.85 19.99
C TYR A 128 16.71 -12.79 20.67
N GLN A 129 16.45 -12.46 21.95
CA GLN A 129 17.21 -11.47 22.73
C GLN A 129 17.35 -10.12 22.01
N GLN A 130 16.26 -9.66 21.40
CA GLN A 130 16.17 -8.40 20.67
C GLN A 130 15.33 -7.38 21.46
N LYS A 131 15.40 -6.12 21.07
CA LYS A 131 14.50 -5.09 21.59
C LYS A 131 13.11 -5.18 20.93
N VAL A 132 12.06 -4.97 21.69
CA VAL A 132 10.68 -5.00 21.18
C VAL A 132 10.49 -3.97 20.07
N GLU A 133 11.13 -2.81 20.20
CA GLU A 133 11.08 -1.73 19.19
C GLU A 133 11.68 -2.17 17.84
N ASP A 134 12.76 -2.95 17.85
CA ASP A 134 13.40 -3.45 16.62
C ASP A 134 12.51 -4.51 15.94
N VAL A 135 11.89 -5.38 16.73
CA VAL A 135 10.91 -6.36 16.23
C VAL A 135 9.69 -5.66 15.65
N LYS A 136 9.16 -4.65 16.33
CA LYS A 136 8.04 -3.84 15.83
C LYS A 136 8.39 -3.15 14.52
N ALA A 137 9.52 -2.49 14.46
CA ALA A 137 9.98 -1.84 13.23
C ALA A 137 10.13 -2.82 12.07
N LEU A 138 10.62 -4.06 12.34
CA LEU A 138 10.69 -5.11 11.34
C LEU A 138 9.29 -5.55 10.87
N PHE A 139 8.35 -5.74 11.78
CA PHE A 139 6.98 -6.16 11.46
C PHE A 139 6.26 -5.11 10.62
N ASP A 140 6.40 -3.83 10.98
CA ASP A 140 5.88 -2.71 10.18
C ASP A 140 6.50 -2.70 8.77
N LEU A 141 7.81 -2.89 8.66
CA LEU A 141 8.49 -2.98 7.37
C LEU A 141 7.99 -4.15 6.51
N LEU A 142 7.74 -5.30 7.12
CA LEU A 142 7.21 -6.48 6.42
C LEU A 142 5.78 -6.24 5.91
N ALA A 143 4.93 -5.63 6.72
CA ALA A 143 3.56 -5.27 6.33
C ALA A 143 3.57 -4.24 5.19
N MET A 144 4.34 -3.17 5.33
CA MET A 144 4.44 -2.14 4.29
C MET A 144 5.07 -2.65 3.00
N GLU A 145 5.96 -3.65 3.06
CA GLU A 145 6.47 -4.26 1.84
C GLU A 145 5.38 -4.92 0.99
N ILE A 146 4.39 -5.52 1.63
CA ILE A 146 3.23 -6.11 0.95
C ILE A 146 2.41 -5.01 0.26
N VAL A 147 2.18 -3.89 0.94
CA VAL A 147 1.49 -2.71 0.39
C VAL A 147 2.24 -2.16 -0.83
N TYR A 148 3.55 -1.97 -0.74
CA TYR A 148 4.37 -1.44 -1.84
C TYR A 148 4.35 -2.34 -3.09
N HIS A 149 4.06 -3.61 -2.91
CA HIS A 149 3.87 -4.53 -4.02
C HIS A 149 2.43 -4.57 -4.54
N GLY A 150 1.53 -3.75 -4.00
CA GLY A 150 0.15 -3.62 -4.45
C GLY A 150 -0.78 -4.73 -3.95
N ALA A 151 -0.43 -5.43 -2.87
CA ALA A 151 -1.31 -6.38 -2.20
C ALA A 151 -2.21 -5.65 -1.18
N LEU A 152 -2.91 -4.64 -1.64
CA LEU A 152 -3.77 -3.75 -0.85
C LEU A 152 -5.13 -3.61 -1.53
N GLU A 153 -6.20 -3.63 -0.77
CA GLU A 153 -7.56 -3.36 -1.21
C GLU A 153 -8.15 -2.18 -0.44
N GLY A 154 -8.78 -1.26 -1.16
CA GLY A 154 -9.50 -0.12 -0.60
C GLY A 154 -11.00 -0.28 -0.77
N ASP A 155 -11.76 0.44 0.03
CA ASP A 155 -13.23 0.50 -0.04
C ASP A 155 -13.67 1.44 -1.18
N CYS A 156 -13.37 1.05 -2.42
CA CYS A 156 -13.79 1.78 -3.61
C CYS A 156 -13.82 0.89 -4.86
N ASP A 157 -14.80 1.14 -5.71
CA ASP A 157 -14.90 0.50 -7.03
C ASP A 157 -13.94 1.18 -8.03
N LEU A 158 -12.78 0.55 -8.21
CA LEU A 158 -11.79 0.98 -9.20
C LEU A 158 -11.99 0.24 -10.52
N THR A 159 -11.93 0.96 -11.62
CA THR A 159 -11.84 0.37 -12.95
C THR A 159 -10.49 -0.34 -13.16
N ASP A 160 -10.38 -1.19 -14.18
CA ASP A 160 -9.12 -1.87 -14.50
C ASP A 160 -8.00 -0.86 -14.82
N ASP A 161 -8.30 0.23 -15.51
CA ASP A 161 -7.33 1.30 -15.81
C ASP A 161 -6.86 2.02 -14.55
N GLU A 162 -7.76 2.31 -13.61
CA GLU A 162 -7.42 2.91 -12.33
C GLU A 162 -6.59 1.97 -11.46
N ARG A 163 -6.91 0.68 -11.46
CA ARG A 163 -6.09 -0.35 -10.78
C ARG A 163 -4.70 -0.44 -11.40
N GLU A 164 -4.62 -0.45 -12.73
CA GLU A 164 -3.33 -0.48 -13.42
C GLU A 164 -2.50 0.77 -13.11
N TYR A 165 -3.13 1.94 -13.02
CA TYR A 165 -2.47 3.18 -12.64
C TYR A 165 -1.89 3.13 -11.21
N ILE A 166 -2.66 2.61 -10.24
CA ILE A 166 -2.24 2.56 -8.82
C ILE A 166 -1.26 1.40 -8.58
N PHE A 167 -1.61 0.20 -9.05
CA PHE A 167 -0.95 -1.05 -8.68
C PHE A 167 -0.04 -1.60 -9.78
N TYR A 168 0.03 -0.96 -10.95
CA TYR A 168 0.72 -1.43 -12.16
C TYR A 168 0.19 -2.80 -12.65
N THR A 169 -1.05 -3.12 -12.34
CA THR A 169 -1.73 -4.33 -12.75
C THR A 169 -3.24 -4.14 -12.64
N PRO A 170 -4.03 -4.62 -13.61
CA PRO A 170 -5.50 -4.54 -13.56
C PRO A 170 -6.11 -5.43 -12.45
N LYS A 171 -5.32 -6.35 -11.90
CA LYS A 171 -5.76 -7.24 -10.82
C LYS A 171 -4.99 -6.97 -9.55
N PRO A 172 -5.63 -6.98 -8.36
CA PRO A 172 -4.94 -6.86 -7.09
C PRO A 172 -3.88 -7.98 -6.98
N LYS A 173 -2.70 -7.62 -6.50
CA LYS A 173 -1.68 -8.60 -6.16
C LYS A 173 -2.03 -9.23 -4.83
N ARG A 174 -1.83 -10.53 -4.71
CA ARG A 174 -2.05 -11.30 -3.50
C ARG A 174 -0.72 -11.75 -2.93
N VAL A 175 -0.68 -11.99 -1.64
CA VAL A 175 0.46 -12.60 -0.98
C VAL A 175 0.25 -14.11 -0.95
N LYS A 176 1.30 -14.87 -1.28
CA LYS A 176 1.28 -16.33 -1.28
C LYS A 176 2.59 -16.88 -0.72
N ARG A 177 2.52 -18.00 -0.02
CA ARG A 177 3.73 -18.70 0.43
C ARG A 177 4.57 -19.17 -0.75
N CYS A 178 5.89 -19.11 -0.59
CA CYS A 178 6.82 -19.46 -1.67
C CYS A 178 6.65 -20.90 -2.13
N LYS A 179 6.46 -21.85 -1.20
CA LYS A 179 6.30 -23.28 -1.47
C LYS A 179 5.03 -23.59 -2.28
N ASP A 180 4.02 -22.75 -2.18
CA ASP A 180 2.71 -22.97 -2.79
C ASP A 180 2.54 -22.25 -4.14
N MET A 181 3.60 -21.59 -4.63
CA MET A 181 3.56 -20.87 -5.89
C MET A 181 3.61 -21.80 -7.10
N ASP A 182 2.54 -21.79 -7.86
CA ASP A 182 2.49 -22.42 -9.18
C ASP A 182 3.32 -21.59 -10.17
N LYS A 183 4.14 -22.25 -10.98
CA LYS A 183 5.04 -21.60 -11.94
C LYS A 183 4.28 -20.78 -12.99
N ASP A 184 3.08 -21.20 -13.34
CA ASP A 184 2.29 -20.59 -14.41
C ASP A 184 1.45 -19.39 -13.93
N LYS A 185 1.24 -19.25 -12.62
CA LYS A 185 0.44 -18.16 -12.01
C LYS A 185 1.26 -16.99 -11.48
N LYS A 186 2.57 -16.95 -11.72
CA LYS A 186 3.52 -16.02 -11.12
C LYS A 186 3.24 -14.53 -11.37
N LYS A 187 2.48 -14.17 -12.40
CA LYS A 187 2.26 -12.76 -12.78
C LYS A 187 1.28 -12.01 -11.88
N SER A 188 0.44 -12.71 -11.12
CA SER A 188 -0.61 -12.10 -10.29
C SER A 188 -0.28 -12.10 -8.80
N TYR A 189 0.85 -12.63 -8.37
CA TYR A 189 1.21 -12.79 -6.98
C TYR A 189 2.46 -12.00 -6.61
N LEU A 190 2.49 -11.51 -5.38
CA LEU A 190 3.73 -11.07 -4.78
C LEU A 190 4.70 -12.26 -4.71
N ALA A 191 6.00 -12.01 -4.86
CA ALA A 191 7.01 -13.04 -4.64
C ALA A 191 6.81 -13.73 -3.29
N GLY A 192 6.99 -15.05 -3.25
CA GLY A 192 6.67 -15.89 -2.11
C GLY A 192 7.10 -15.34 -0.77
N TRP A 193 6.29 -15.56 0.26
CA TRP A 193 6.49 -14.97 1.58
C TRP A 193 7.73 -15.54 2.28
N SER A 194 7.78 -16.85 2.44
CA SER A 194 8.91 -17.56 3.05
C SER A 194 9.85 -18.13 2.03
N ALA A 195 11.06 -18.47 2.44
CA ALA A 195 12.04 -19.10 1.55
C ALA A 195 11.59 -20.49 1.11
N ALA A 196 11.77 -20.80 -0.18
CA ALA A 196 11.55 -22.13 -0.69
C ALA A 196 12.73 -23.04 -0.32
N ILE A 197 12.41 -24.30 -0.01
CA ILE A 197 13.44 -25.34 0.19
C ILE A 197 13.90 -25.82 -1.19
N ARG A 198 15.20 -25.78 -1.44
CA ARG A 198 15.81 -26.35 -2.64
C ARG A 198 15.85 -27.88 -2.56
N LYS A 199 16.03 -28.54 -3.71
CA LYS A 199 16.14 -30.00 -3.78
C LYS A 199 17.25 -30.59 -2.89
N ASN A 200 18.28 -29.82 -2.60
CA ASN A 200 19.42 -30.20 -1.73
C ASN A 200 19.19 -29.87 -0.25
N GLY A 201 17.97 -29.47 0.15
CA GLY A 201 17.64 -29.09 1.53
C GLY A 201 18.03 -27.66 1.94
N SER A 202 18.73 -26.91 1.09
CA SER A 202 19.07 -25.52 1.43
C SER A 202 17.90 -24.56 1.15
N LEU A 203 17.84 -23.47 1.91
CA LEU A 203 16.83 -22.43 1.71
C LEU A 203 17.18 -21.51 0.55
N LEU A 204 16.16 -21.14 -0.23
CA LEU A 204 16.30 -20.11 -1.26
C LEU A 204 16.09 -18.73 -0.61
N LYS A 205 17.17 -17.98 -0.44
CA LYS A 205 17.10 -16.63 0.14
C LYS A 205 16.32 -15.67 -0.74
N ASN A 206 15.27 -15.08 -0.17
CA ASN A 206 14.55 -13.96 -0.77
C ASN A 206 14.87 -12.63 -0.05
N GLY A 207 14.33 -11.51 -0.53
CA GLY A 207 14.59 -10.19 0.05
C GLY A 207 14.12 -10.06 1.50
N ARG A 208 12.98 -10.66 1.85
CA ARG A 208 12.44 -10.64 3.21
C ARG A 208 13.29 -11.43 4.16
N LEU A 209 13.67 -12.66 3.78
CA LEU A 209 14.56 -13.51 4.58
C LEU A 209 15.88 -12.79 4.87
N LYS A 210 16.50 -12.19 3.86
CA LYS A 210 17.74 -11.41 4.03
C LYS A 210 17.56 -10.23 4.99
N ARG A 211 16.40 -9.56 4.94
CA ARG A 211 16.09 -8.43 5.83
C ARG A 211 15.95 -8.89 7.26
N VAL A 212 15.17 -9.96 7.51
CA VAL A 212 15.01 -10.53 8.86
C VAL A 212 16.37 -10.95 9.43
N MET A 213 17.17 -11.67 8.64
CA MET A 213 18.53 -12.06 9.03
C MET A 213 19.41 -10.86 9.40
N SER A 214 19.36 -9.80 8.61
CA SER A 214 20.18 -8.61 8.80
C SER A 214 19.73 -7.76 10.01
N VAL A 215 18.42 -7.58 10.21
CA VAL A 215 17.90 -6.72 11.27
C VAL A 215 18.01 -7.39 12.63
N LEU A 216 17.71 -8.68 12.70
CA LEU A 216 17.70 -9.42 13.96
C LEU A 216 18.97 -10.30 14.16
N ASN A 217 19.94 -10.20 13.25
CA ASN A 217 21.16 -11.00 13.28
C ASN A 217 20.91 -12.51 13.43
N LEU A 218 19.93 -13.04 12.67
CA LEU A 218 19.53 -14.44 12.70
C LEU A 218 20.15 -15.25 11.56
N ASP A 219 20.28 -16.56 11.78
CA ASP A 219 20.59 -17.49 10.71
C ASP A 219 19.42 -17.71 9.76
N GLU A 220 19.63 -18.44 8.66
CA GLU A 220 18.61 -18.67 7.63
C GLU A 220 17.40 -19.45 8.15
N ALA A 221 17.63 -20.42 9.03
CA ALA A 221 16.57 -21.26 9.55
C ALA A 221 15.68 -20.49 10.49
N SER A 222 16.24 -19.83 11.51
CA SER A 222 15.53 -19.00 12.48
C SER A 222 14.77 -17.84 11.80
N ALA A 223 15.41 -17.18 10.82
CA ALA A 223 14.74 -16.11 10.07
C ALA A 223 13.56 -16.63 9.23
N ASN A 224 13.66 -17.83 8.67
CA ASN A 224 12.55 -18.44 7.93
C ASN A 224 11.42 -18.90 8.86
N GLU A 225 11.74 -19.45 10.04
CA GLU A 225 10.74 -19.77 11.07
C GLU A 225 10.00 -18.53 11.54
N LEU A 226 10.70 -17.43 11.77
CA LEU A 226 10.08 -16.14 12.14
C LEU A 226 9.16 -15.62 11.04
N LEU A 227 9.54 -15.72 9.76
CA LEU A 227 8.67 -15.34 8.65
C LEU A 227 7.43 -16.23 8.55
N GLN A 228 7.55 -17.54 8.85
CA GLN A 228 6.41 -18.45 8.89
C GLN A 228 5.47 -18.07 10.02
N MET A 229 6.00 -17.89 11.23
CA MET A 229 5.22 -17.46 12.39
C MET A 229 4.52 -16.12 12.13
N TYR A 230 5.23 -15.11 11.58
CA TYR A 230 4.65 -13.83 11.23
C TYR A 230 3.50 -13.98 10.22
N TRP A 231 3.65 -14.86 9.23
CA TRP A 231 2.59 -15.19 8.30
C TRP A 231 1.38 -15.80 9.01
N ASP A 232 1.61 -16.83 9.81
CA ASP A 232 0.53 -17.64 10.38
C ASP A 232 -0.21 -16.91 11.51
N GLU A 233 0.49 -16.16 12.36
CA GLU A 233 -0.04 -15.56 13.58
C GLU A 233 -0.35 -14.07 13.45
N VAL A 234 0.48 -13.31 12.76
CA VAL A 234 0.28 -11.86 12.62
C VAL A 234 -0.56 -11.51 11.40
N LEU A 235 -0.21 -12.05 10.24
CA LEU A 235 -0.88 -11.68 9.00
C LEU A 235 -2.22 -12.41 8.81
N ARG A 236 -2.34 -13.63 9.27
CA ARG A 236 -3.52 -14.48 9.14
C ARG A 236 -4.33 -14.64 10.42
N GLY A 237 -4.02 -13.93 11.49
CA GLY A 237 -4.76 -13.98 12.76
C GLY A 237 -6.26 -13.71 12.61
N GLU A 238 -7.03 -13.79 13.70
CA GLU A 238 -8.51 -13.74 13.71
C GLU A 238 -9.15 -12.58 12.94
N GLU A 239 -8.42 -11.48 12.75
CA GLU A 239 -8.84 -10.35 11.93
C GLU A 239 -8.38 -10.47 10.46
N SER A 240 -7.93 -11.64 10.05
CA SER A 240 -7.39 -11.84 8.71
C SER A 240 -8.48 -11.73 7.66
N LEU A 241 -8.17 -10.99 6.61
CA LEU A 241 -8.97 -10.84 5.41
C LEU A 241 -8.81 -12.01 4.43
N SER A 242 -8.13 -13.08 4.85
CA SER A 242 -8.03 -14.25 3.99
C SER A 242 -9.41 -14.88 3.89
N THR A 243 -9.92 -14.99 2.69
CA THR A 243 -11.00 -15.92 2.38
C THR A 243 -10.58 -17.29 2.89
N ALA A 244 -11.36 -17.85 3.82
CA ALA A 244 -11.05 -19.06 4.55
C ALA A 244 -10.43 -20.14 3.67
N GLY A 245 -9.27 -20.66 4.07
CA GLY A 245 -8.62 -21.79 3.43
C GLY A 245 -7.56 -21.48 2.38
N ASN A 246 -7.38 -20.23 1.96
CA ASN A 246 -6.38 -19.85 0.97
C ASN A 246 -5.11 -19.28 1.62
N ASP A 247 -3.94 -19.74 1.16
CA ASP A 247 -2.64 -19.14 1.50
C ASP A 247 -2.39 -17.80 0.77
N GLU A 248 -3.43 -17.23 0.20
CA GLU A 248 -3.41 -15.98 -0.57
C GLU A 248 -4.27 -14.94 0.14
N PHE A 249 -3.73 -13.74 0.31
CA PHE A 249 -4.49 -12.62 0.84
C PHE A 249 -3.97 -11.28 0.31
N TYR A 250 -4.77 -10.23 0.51
CA TYR A 250 -4.37 -8.84 0.40
C TYR A 250 -4.84 -8.09 1.64
N PHE A 251 -4.17 -7.01 1.96
CA PHE A 251 -4.57 -6.18 3.08
C PHE A 251 -5.73 -5.25 2.73
N SER A 252 -6.67 -5.10 3.65
CA SER A 252 -7.60 -3.99 3.65
C SER A 252 -6.92 -2.72 4.15
N THR A 253 -7.39 -1.58 3.64
CA THR A 253 -6.97 -0.25 4.12
C THR A 253 -7.32 -0.01 5.59
N GLU A 254 -8.32 -0.71 6.14
CA GLU A 254 -8.70 -0.65 7.57
C GLU A 254 -7.57 -1.07 8.52
N ARG A 255 -6.57 -1.81 8.01
CA ARG A 255 -5.43 -2.25 8.79
C ARG A 255 -4.30 -1.23 8.87
N PHE A 256 -4.49 -0.03 8.36
CA PHE A 256 -3.47 1.01 8.35
C PHE A 256 -3.98 2.32 8.91
N THR A 257 -3.06 3.04 9.54
CA THR A 257 -3.23 4.41 10.02
C THR A 257 -2.15 5.32 9.45
#